data_5ec0f93a68de04a6b12d82678eabf696
#
_entry.id   5ec0f93a68de04a6b12d82678eabf696
#
_cell.length_a   1.000
_cell.length_b   1.000
_cell.length_c   1.000
_cell.angle_alpha   90.00
_cell.angle_beta   90.00
_cell.angle_gamma   90.00
#
_symmetry.space_group_name_H-M   'P 1'
#
loop_
_entity.id
_entity.type
_entity.pdbx_description
1 polymer ?
#
loop_
_entity_poly.entity_id
_entity_poly.type
_entity_poly.pdbx_seq_one_letter_code
_entity_poly.pdbx_strand_id
1 'polypeptide(L)'
;MDESIKQALKRDRTIDITTTGRKTGQPRRTEIWFHNVEGHLYITGTPGRRDWYANLLGHPEFTFHLKQSVRADLPARATAVLDKAQRREIMATIHQKLSGKRDLEAWVEGSPLVAVELLIE
;
A
#
# COMPACT_ATOMS: atom_id res chain seq x y z
N MET A 1 -18.29 -2.71 -8.29
CA MET A 1 -17.79 -2.65 -6.92
C MET A 1 -18.86 -2.06 -6.01
N ASP A 2 -19.03 -2.64 -4.84
CA ASP A 2 -19.98 -2.18 -3.83
C ASP A 2 -19.69 -0.72 -3.43
N GLU A 3 -20.74 0.08 -3.25
CA GLU A 3 -20.57 1.51 -2.92
C GLU A 3 -19.92 1.71 -1.56
N SER A 4 -20.23 0.87 -0.58
CA SER A 4 -19.60 0.97 0.74
C SER A 4 -18.09 0.72 0.67
N ILE A 5 -17.66 -0.19 -0.21
CA ILE A 5 -16.24 -0.45 -0.45
C ILE A 5 -15.60 0.76 -1.11
N LYS A 6 -16.24 1.35 -2.12
CA LYS A 6 -15.72 2.56 -2.78
C LYS A 6 -15.52 3.70 -1.80
N GLN A 7 -16.49 3.90 -0.91
CA GLN A 7 -16.38 4.95 0.11
C GLN A 7 -15.27 4.67 1.11
N ALA A 8 -15.12 3.40 1.52
CA ALA A 8 -14.03 3.00 2.42
C ALA A 8 -12.67 3.28 1.79
N LEU A 9 -12.50 2.99 0.50
CA LEU A 9 -11.24 3.25 -0.21
C LEU A 9 -10.89 4.73 -0.29
N LYS A 10 -11.89 5.61 -0.24
CA LYS A 10 -11.66 7.07 -0.22
C LYS A 10 -11.38 7.61 1.17
N ARG A 11 -11.91 6.97 2.20
CA ARG A 11 -12.03 7.51 3.55
C ARG A 11 -11.11 6.84 4.56
N ASP A 12 -10.94 5.51 4.44
CA ASP A 12 -10.17 4.73 5.38
C ASP A 12 -8.67 4.93 5.18
N ARG A 13 -7.90 4.62 6.20
CA ARG A 13 -6.44 4.74 6.16
C ARG A 13 -5.76 3.45 6.60
N THR A 14 -6.30 2.77 7.61
CA THR A 14 -5.70 1.59 8.20
C THR A 14 -6.35 0.33 7.66
N ILE A 15 -5.51 -0.57 7.16
CA ILE A 15 -5.92 -1.86 6.63
C ILE A 15 -5.00 -2.95 7.19
N ASP A 16 -5.35 -4.20 6.93
CA ASP A 16 -4.39 -5.28 6.99
C ASP A 16 -4.09 -5.74 5.58
N ILE A 17 -2.91 -6.27 5.37
CA ILE A 17 -2.58 -7.01 4.15
C ILE A 17 -2.12 -8.39 4.52
N THR A 18 -2.47 -9.39 3.71
CA THR A 18 -1.94 -10.74 3.85
C THR A 18 -1.09 -11.03 2.64
N THR A 19 0.22 -11.13 2.85
CA THR A 19 1.19 -11.45 1.82
C THR A 19 1.65 -12.88 1.96
N THR A 20 2.26 -13.42 0.90
CA THR A 20 2.86 -14.76 0.93
C THR A 20 4.34 -14.63 1.28
N GLY A 21 4.77 -15.30 2.33
CA GLY A 21 6.17 -15.28 2.75
C GLY A 21 7.08 -15.78 1.65
N ARG A 22 8.05 -14.95 1.25
CA ARG A 22 8.94 -15.26 0.12
C ARG A 22 9.82 -16.48 0.35
N LYS A 23 10.07 -16.82 1.60
CA LYS A 23 10.92 -17.95 1.96
C LYS A 23 10.12 -19.19 2.37
N THR A 24 8.99 -19.00 3.02
CA THR A 24 8.23 -20.11 3.60
C THR A 24 6.96 -20.46 2.83
N GLY A 25 6.47 -19.54 1.99
CA GLY A 25 5.17 -19.69 1.31
C GLY A 25 3.98 -19.53 2.25
N GLN A 26 4.21 -19.20 3.52
CA GLN A 26 3.15 -19.09 4.50
C GLN A 26 2.52 -17.68 4.47
N PRO A 27 1.21 -17.57 4.76
CA PRO A 27 0.57 -16.26 4.81
C PRO A 27 1.11 -15.42 5.98
N ARG A 28 1.29 -14.12 5.72
CA ARG A 28 1.75 -13.16 6.71
C ARG A 28 0.80 -11.97 6.70
N ARG A 29 0.13 -11.72 7.82
CA ARG A 29 -0.81 -10.63 7.96
C ARG A 29 -0.15 -9.46 8.70
N THR A 30 -0.27 -8.26 8.16
CA THR A 30 0.39 -7.04 8.68
C THR A 30 -0.60 -5.89 8.63
N GLU A 31 -0.68 -5.11 9.71
CA GLU A 31 -1.43 -3.86 9.72
C GLU A 31 -0.58 -2.76 9.09
N ILE A 32 -1.19 -1.97 8.22
CA ILE A 32 -0.47 -0.93 7.48
C ILE A 32 -1.46 0.16 7.04
N TRP A 33 -0.93 1.32 6.69
CA TRP A 33 -1.74 2.37 6.08
C TRP A 33 -1.66 2.26 4.57
N PHE A 34 -2.77 2.62 3.92
CA PHE A 34 -2.78 2.79 2.47
C PHE A 34 -3.13 4.24 2.16
N HIS A 35 -2.85 4.65 0.95
CA HIS A 35 -3.08 6.01 0.49
C HIS A 35 -3.82 5.99 -0.84
N ASN A 36 -4.88 6.79 -0.93
CA ASN A 36 -5.64 6.96 -2.17
C ASN A 36 -5.23 8.31 -2.75
N VAL A 37 -4.55 8.28 -3.90
CA VAL A 37 -4.10 9.47 -4.61
C VAL A 37 -4.88 9.52 -5.92
N GLU A 38 -5.94 10.33 -5.94
CA GLU A 38 -6.78 10.50 -7.13
C GLU A 38 -7.32 9.18 -7.69
N GLY A 39 -7.73 8.28 -6.80
CA GLY A 39 -8.25 6.97 -7.17
C GLY A 39 -7.21 5.87 -7.31
N HIS A 40 -5.93 6.22 -7.29
CA HIS A 40 -4.84 5.24 -7.32
C HIS A 40 -4.43 4.89 -5.89
N LEU A 41 -4.32 3.60 -5.60
CA LEU A 41 -4.01 3.12 -4.27
C LEU A 41 -2.51 2.81 -4.15
N TYR A 42 -1.92 3.23 -3.04
CA TYR A 42 -0.50 3.00 -2.76
C TYR A 42 -0.30 2.54 -1.32
N ILE A 43 0.73 1.73 -1.12
CA ILE A 43 1.19 1.34 0.21
C ILE A 43 2.66 1.71 0.31
N THR A 44 3.04 2.35 1.41
CA THR A 44 4.40 2.78 1.66
C THR A 44 4.68 2.74 3.16
N GLY A 45 5.89 3.06 3.56
CA GLY A 45 6.30 3.15 4.96
C GLY A 45 7.53 4.03 5.08
N THR A 46 7.99 4.24 6.32
CA THR A 46 9.23 4.98 6.54
C THR A 46 10.40 4.30 5.82
N PRO A 47 11.46 5.07 5.49
CA PRO A 47 12.63 4.47 4.83
C PRO A 47 13.17 3.25 5.58
N GLY A 48 13.59 2.25 4.82
CA GLY A 48 14.16 1.02 5.35
C GLY A 48 13.50 -0.23 4.78
N ARG A 49 14.03 -1.37 5.17
CA ARG A 49 13.55 -2.67 4.69
C ARG A 49 12.27 -3.07 5.40
N ARG A 50 11.39 -3.76 4.65
CA ARG A 50 10.14 -4.31 5.19
C ARG A 50 9.93 -5.70 4.61
N ASP A 51 9.55 -6.64 5.47
CA ASP A 51 9.26 -8.01 5.03
C ASP A 51 8.08 -8.04 4.06
N TRP A 52 7.02 -7.25 4.32
CA TRP A 52 5.86 -7.21 3.43
C TRP A 52 6.25 -6.79 2.01
N TYR A 53 7.17 -5.83 1.89
CA TYR A 53 7.62 -5.36 0.59
C TYR A 53 8.39 -6.45 -0.15
N ALA A 54 9.34 -7.09 0.54
CA ALA A 54 10.12 -8.18 -0.03
C ALA A 54 9.21 -9.36 -0.42
N ASN A 55 8.20 -9.66 0.40
CA ASN A 55 7.22 -10.70 0.09
C ASN A 55 6.46 -10.36 -1.20
N LEU A 56 6.04 -9.09 -1.36
CA LEU A 56 5.31 -8.65 -2.56
C LEU A 56 6.18 -8.66 -3.81
N LEU A 57 7.48 -8.42 -3.68
CA LEU A 57 8.39 -8.55 -4.82
C LEU A 57 8.48 -9.99 -5.31
N GLY A 58 8.44 -10.95 -4.39
CA GLY A 58 8.47 -12.36 -4.73
C GLY A 58 7.11 -12.93 -5.13
N HIS A 59 6.04 -12.46 -4.50
CA HIS A 59 4.66 -12.89 -4.72
C HIS A 59 3.76 -11.66 -4.75
N PRO A 60 3.52 -11.06 -5.94
CA PRO A 60 2.82 -9.78 -6.02
C PRO A 60 1.33 -9.82 -5.70
N GLU A 61 0.69 -10.98 -5.76
CA GLU A 61 -0.72 -11.08 -5.40
C GLU A 61 -0.86 -11.23 -3.90
N PHE A 62 -1.83 -10.50 -3.33
CA PHE A 62 -2.06 -10.46 -1.89
C PHE A 62 -3.52 -10.15 -1.60
N THR A 63 -3.90 -10.19 -0.32
CA THR A 63 -5.24 -9.81 0.11
C THR A 63 -5.19 -8.47 0.81
N PHE A 64 -6.03 -7.56 0.36
CA PHE A 64 -6.20 -6.21 0.91
C PHE A 64 -7.44 -6.27 1.80
N HIS A 65 -7.25 -6.12 3.11
CA HIS A 65 -8.35 -6.24 4.08
C HIS A 65 -8.78 -4.86 4.57
N LEU A 66 -9.97 -4.43 4.13
CA LEU A 66 -10.62 -3.28 4.74
C LEU A 66 -11.12 -3.69 6.11
N LYS A 67 -10.94 -2.85 7.12
CA LYS A 67 -11.36 -3.16 8.49
C LYS A 67 -11.81 -1.94 9.30
N GLN A 68 -11.74 -0.73 8.73
CA GLN A 68 -12.15 0.48 9.43
C GLN A 68 -13.66 0.73 9.30
N SER A 69 -14.09 1.35 8.21
CA SER A 69 -15.51 1.68 8.03
C SER A 69 -16.35 0.49 7.58
N VAL A 70 -15.73 -0.47 6.87
CA VAL A 70 -16.39 -1.73 6.46
C VAL A 70 -15.37 -2.85 6.59
N ARG A 71 -15.85 -4.10 6.58
CA ARG A 71 -14.99 -5.28 6.51
C ARG A 71 -15.12 -5.93 5.16
N ALA A 72 -14.01 -6.06 4.44
CA ALA A 72 -13.98 -6.72 3.14
C ALA A 72 -12.57 -7.22 2.84
N ASP A 73 -12.48 -8.44 2.33
CA ASP A 73 -11.22 -9.03 1.90
C ASP A 73 -11.17 -8.96 0.39
N LEU A 74 -10.24 -8.19 -0.15
CA LEU A 74 -10.18 -7.89 -1.57
C LEU A 74 -8.91 -8.46 -2.18
N PRO A 75 -9.02 -9.29 -3.24
CA PRO A 75 -7.83 -9.75 -3.95
C PRO A 75 -7.15 -8.56 -4.63
N ALA A 76 -5.83 -8.54 -4.56
CA ALA A 76 -5.06 -7.40 -5.04
C ALA A 76 -3.71 -7.85 -5.60
N ARG A 77 -3.12 -6.98 -6.41
CA ARG A 77 -1.77 -7.16 -6.95
C ARG A 77 -0.97 -5.90 -6.70
N ALA A 78 0.27 -6.08 -6.24
CA ALA A 78 1.18 -4.98 -5.99
C ALA A 78 2.23 -4.88 -7.11
N THR A 79 2.54 -3.65 -7.47
CA THR A 79 3.64 -3.37 -8.41
C THR A 79 4.55 -2.35 -7.75
N ALA A 80 5.84 -2.69 -7.62
CA ALA A 80 6.81 -1.77 -7.05
C ALA A 80 6.96 -0.55 -7.93
N VAL A 81 6.94 0.65 -7.32
CA VAL A 81 7.18 1.91 -8.02
C VAL A 81 8.67 2.22 -7.89
N LEU A 82 9.41 2.08 -8.97
CA LEU A 82 10.87 2.18 -9.00
C LEU A 82 11.37 3.47 -9.65
N ASP A 83 10.62 4.05 -10.57
CA ASP A 83 11.01 5.29 -11.25
C ASP A 83 11.07 6.45 -10.24
N LYS A 84 12.22 7.08 -10.16
CA LYS A 84 12.49 8.10 -9.14
C LYS A 84 11.59 9.33 -9.27
N ALA A 85 11.35 9.80 -10.48
CA ALA A 85 10.46 10.93 -10.70
C ALA A 85 9.03 10.62 -10.32
N GLN A 86 8.55 9.42 -10.65
CA GLN A 86 7.23 8.96 -10.29
C GLN A 86 7.11 8.80 -8.76
N ARG A 87 8.11 8.22 -8.12
CA ARG A 87 8.16 8.08 -6.67
C ARG A 87 8.06 9.43 -5.98
N ARG A 88 8.81 10.43 -6.47
CA ARG A 88 8.81 11.78 -5.88
C ARG A 88 7.43 12.40 -5.97
N GLU A 89 6.78 12.31 -7.11
CA GLU A 89 5.45 12.86 -7.32
C GLU A 89 4.42 12.23 -6.38
N ILE A 90 4.42 10.90 -6.28
CA ILE A 90 3.50 10.15 -5.41
C ILE A 90 3.77 10.48 -3.95
N MET A 91 5.03 10.44 -3.52
CA MET A 91 5.41 10.71 -2.13
C MET A 91 5.10 12.14 -1.72
N ALA A 92 5.32 13.11 -2.61
CA ALA A 92 4.99 14.51 -2.32
C ALA A 92 3.51 14.67 -2.05
N THR A 93 2.65 14.04 -2.85
CA THR A 93 1.21 14.09 -2.67
C THR A 93 0.79 13.41 -1.36
N ILE A 94 1.36 12.25 -1.06
CA ILE A 94 1.08 11.54 0.19
C ILE A 94 1.48 12.38 1.40
N HIS A 95 2.68 12.97 1.37
CA HIS A 95 3.19 13.78 2.49
C HIS A 95 2.35 15.02 2.76
N GLN A 96 1.74 15.61 1.72
CA GLN A 96 0.84 16.75 1.91
C GLN A 96 -0.38 16.39 2.77
N LYS A 97 -0.79 15.13 2.75
CA LYS A 97 -1.96 14.66 3.50
C LYS A 97 -1.62 14.20 4.90
N LEU A 98 -0.34 14.02 5.21
CA LEU A 98 0.12 13.55 6.51
C LEU A 98 0.56 14.74 7.37
N SER A 99 0.27 14.67 8.67
CA SER A 99 0.73 15.68 9.62
C SER A 99 2.19 15.42 10.00
N GLY A 100 2.89 16.48 10.43
CA GLY A 100 4.28 16.40 10.88
C GLY A 100 5.28 16.62 9.75
N LYS A 101 6.53 16.77 10.13
CA LYS A 101 7.61 17.00 9.18
C LYS A 101 8.24 15.67 8.78
N ARG A 102 8.49 15.52 7.49
CA ARG A 102 9.13 14.33 6.93
C ARG A 102 10.15 14.78 5.90
N ASP A 103 11.22 14.02 5.80
CA ASP A 103 12.26 14.25 4.78
C ASP A 103 11.82 13.56 3.49
N LEU A 104 11.24 14.33 2.58
CA LEU A 104 10.74 13.80 1.31
C LEU A 104 11.83 13.07 0.53
N GLU A 105 13.03 13.63 0.47
CA GLU A 105 14.11 13.00 -0.29
C GLU A 105 14.51 11.66 0.29
N ALA A 106 14.56 11.53 1.62
CA ALA A 106 14.85 10.25 2.27
C ALA A 106 13.78 9.21 1.94
N TRP A 107 12.51 9.62 1.90
CA TRP A 107 11.42 8.70 1.54
C TRP A 107 11.47 8.30 0.06
N VAL A 108 11.77 9.25 -0.83
CA VAL A 108 11.91 8.95 -2.25
C VAL A 108 13.03 7.93 -2.50
N GLU A 109 14.14 8.08 -1.78
CA GLU A 109 15.30 7.19 -1.94
C GLU A 109 15.10 5.83 -1.27
N GLY A 110 14.53 5.78 -0.07
CA GLY A 110 14.62 4.59 0.78
C GLY A 110 13.32 3.95 1.23
N SER A 111 12.16 4.55 0.96
CA SER A 111 10.89 3.95 1.39
C SER A 111 10.44 2.85 0.44
N PRO A 112 9.85 1.76 0.96
CA PRO A 112 9.12 0.85 0.09
C PRO A 112 7.89 1.58 -0.46
N LEU A 113 7.56 1.35 -1.72
CA LEU A 113 6.39 1.95 -2.36
C LEU A 113 5.86 1.01 -3.41
N VAL A 114 4.60 0.60 -3.24
CA VAL A 114 3.91 -0.23 -4.23
C VAL A 114 2.61 0.43 -4.64
N ALA A 115 2.29 0.31 -5.93
CA ALA A 115 0.96 0.61 -6.45
C ALA A 115 0.10 -0.64 -6.28
N VAL A 116 -1.16 -0.44 -5.92
CA VAL A 116 -2.10 -1.54 -5.66
C VAL A 116 -3.19 -1.55 -6.72
N GLU A 117 -3.36 -2.69 -7.36
CA GLU A 117 -4.48 -2.96 -8.26
C GLU A 117 -5.43 -3.93 -7.55
N LEU A 118 -6.69 -3.54 -7.40
CA LEU A 118 -7.70 -4.47 -6.88
C LEU A 118 -8.19 -5.35 -8.02
N LEU A 119 -8.18 -6.67 -7.81
CA LEU A 119 -8.52 -7.68 -8.82
C LEU A 119 -10.01 -8.04 -8.76
N ILE A 120 -10.87 -7.04 -8.62
CA ILE A 120 -12.33 -7.19 -8.54
C ILE A 120 -12.99 -6.29 -9.57
N GLU A 121 -14.18 -6.66 -9.98
CA GLU A 121 -14.97 -5.90 -10.94
C GLU A 121 -15.83 -4.81 -10.28
#